data_6a92de3f8b497255537c30221922ed2c
#
_entry.id   6a92de3f8b497255537c30221922ed2c
#
_cell.length_a   1.000
_cell.length_b   1.000
_cell.length_c   1.000
_cell.angle_alpha   90.00
_cell.angle_beta   90.00
_cell.angle_gamma   90.00
#
_symmetry.space_group_name_H-M   'P 1'
#
loop_
_entity.id
_entity.type
_entity.pdbx_description
1 polymer ?
#
loop_
_entity_poly.entity_id
_entity_poly.type
_entity_poly.pdbx_seq_one_letter_code
_entity_poly.pdbx_strand_id
1 'polypeptide(L)'
;MLVPILLFIVGLVLLIKGGDWFVDGATGLAHRFHVPEILIGATVVSIGTTLPEVMVSATSAVSGHGEIAYGNAIGSVICNTALIAALTIAIRPSEADRRSLRTPVIFFFIAAVFYAAIAYTNGAFTRLAGIVLLVMFAVYMVLTVRQSFRDTVQAGGADEAIDGTPSMGKDILLLVIGAAFIAVGANLLVNNGTLIAQGLGVPESVIALTFVAPGTSLPELVTAITSLVKGHSALSLGNIVGANLFNLVLVSGLSTTLSPFQVPQEKTIAGYNASLVVDIPLMMLVMLLLTVPALARGRLSRWQGIVLLVLYAGFCAFQFCF
;
A
#
# COMPACT_ATOMS: atom_id res chain seq x y z
N MET A 1 -12.44 30.20 -3.29
CA MET A 1 -12.50 29.37 -2.06
C MET A 1 -13.75 28.47 -1.98
N LEU A 2 -14.96 28.90 -2.37
CA LEU A 2 -16.17 28.06 -2.23
C LEU A 2 -16.08 26.74 -3.04
N VAL A 3 -15.66 26.79 -4.31
CA VAL A 3 -15.55 25.59 -5.18
C VAL A 3 -14.57 24.56 -4.63
N PRO A 4 -13.31 24.89 -4.26
CA PRO A 4 -12.42 23.94 -3.61
C PRO A 4 -13.00 23.33 -2.34
N ILE A 5 -13.69 24.08 -1.49
CA ILE A 5 -14.31 23.55 -0.27
C ILE A 5 -15.40 22.54 -0.61
N LEU A 6 -16.30 22.86 -1.58
CA LEU A 6 -17.33 21.92 -2.00
C LEU A 6 -16.74 20.63 -2.61
N LEU A 7 -15.73 20.74 -3.46
CA LEU A 7 -15.08 19.59 -4.07
C LEU A 7 -14.29 18.76 -3.04
N PHE A 8 -13.70 19.40 -2.03
CA PHE A 8 -13.06 18.71 -0.89
C PHE A 8 -14.10 17.87 -0.11
N ILE A 9 -15.28 18.45 0.19
CA ILE A 9 -16.36 17.73 0.87
C ILE A 9 -16.88 16.57 0.01
N VAL A 10 -17.06 16.78 -1.30
CA VAL A 10 -17.44 15.71 -2.24
C VAL A 10 -16.38 14.60 -2.23
N GLY A 11 -15.09 14.95 -2.28
CA GLY A 11 -13.98 14.00 -2.17
C GLY A 11 -14.06 13.16 -0.90
N LEU A 12 -14.33 13.80 0.24
CA LEU A 12 -14.47 13.09 1.52
C LEU A 12 -15.66 12.12 1.52
N VAL A 13 -16.81 12.52 0.99
CA VAL A 13 -17.99 11.65 0.88
C VAL A 13 -17.70 10.46 -0.05
N LEU A 14 -17.03 10.68 -1.19
CA LEU A 14 -16.66 9.62 -2.10
C LEU A 14 -15.67 8.64 -1.45
N LEU A 15 -14.67 9.13 -0.70
CA LEU A 15 -13.74 8.28 0.03
C LEU A 15 -14.46 7.37 1.04
N ILE A 16 -15.35 7.94 1.86
CA ILE A 16 -16.08 7.19 2.89
C ILE A 16 -16.97 6.13 2.24
N LYS A 17 -17.80 6.52 1.27
CA LYS A 17 -18.72 5.59 0.58
C LYS A 17 -17.98 4.58 -0.29
N GLY A 18 -16.92 5.02 -0.97
CA GLY A 18 -16.06 4.15 -1.74
C GLY A 18 -15.41 3.08 -0.87
N GLY A 19 -14.87 3.47 0.30
CA GLY A 19 -14.30 2.55 1.28
C GLY A 19 -15.32 1.51 1.78
N ASP A 20 -16.55 1.94 2.10
CA ASP A 20 -17.62 1.03 2.52
C ASP A 20 -17.92 -0.04 1.45
N TRP A 21 -18.13 0.40 0.21
CA TRP A 21 -18.47 -0.51 -0.90
C TRP A 21 -17.30 -1.41 -1.29
N PHE A 22 -16.08 -0.87 -1.28
CA PHE A 22 -14.87 -1.61 -1.62
C PHE A 22 -14.62 -2.76 -0.64
N VAL A 23 -14.74 -2.50 0.66
CA VAL A 23 -14.58 -3.51 1.71
C VAL A 23 -15.70 -4.54 1.64
N ASP A 24 -16.96 -4.12 1.43
CA ASP A 24 -18.09 -5.05 1.28
C ASP A 24 -17.93 -5.98 0.06
N GLY A 25 -17.49 -5.42 -1.08
CA GLY A 25 -17.20 -6.22 -2.28
C GLY A 25 -16.05 -7.20 -2.06
N ALA A 26 -14.96 -6.75 -1.41
CA ALA A 26 -13.81 -7.60 -1.12
C ALA A 26 -14.14 -8.75 -0.15
N THR A 27 -14.86 -8.45 0.93
CA THR A 27 -15.29 -9.49 1.90
C THR A 27 -16.33 -10.44 1.30
N GLY A 28 -17.25 -9.93 0.48
CA GLY A 28 -18.20 -10.77 -0.28
C GLY A 28 -17.48 -11.79 -1.17
N LEU A 29 -16.43 -11.34 -1.90
CA LEU A 29 -15.60 -12.24 -2.71
C LEU A 29 -14.84 -13.25 -1.84
N ALA A 30 -14.25 -12.81 -0.71
CA ALA A 30 -13.54 -13.69 0.21
C ALA A 30 -14.43 -14.83 0.71
N HIS A 31 -15.63 -14.50 1.18
CA HIS A 31 -16.62 -15.50 1.64
C HIS A 31 -17.05 -16.44 0.52
N ARG A 32 -17.35 -15.93 -0.66
CA ARG A 32 -17.81 -16.72 -1.80
C ARG A 32 -16.79 -17.75 -2.29
N PHE A 33 -15.52 -17.35 -2.35
CA PHE A 33 -14.45 -18.24 -2.77
C PHE A 33 -13.84 -19.03 -1.61
N HIS A 34 -14.37 -18.92 -0.39
CA HIS A 34 -13.83 -19.54 0.84
C HIS A 34 -12.33 -19.24 1.02
N VAL A 35 -11.92 -18.04 0.62
CA VAL A 35 -10.55 -17.57 0.71
C VAL A 35 -10.39 -16.71 1.97
N PRO A 36 -9.32 -16.89 2.77
CA PRO A 36 -9.06 -16.02 3.89
C PRO A 36 -9.01 -14.54 3.47
N GLU A 37 -9.67 -13.66 4.23
CA GLU A 37 -9.74 -12.21 3.95
C GLU A 37 -8.34 -11.59 3.77
N ILE A 38 -7.35 -12.08 4.51
CA ILE A 38 -5.96 -11.61 4.40
C ILE A 38 -5.37 -11.85 3.01
N LEU A 39 -5.72 -12.94 2.33
CA LEU A 39 -5.25 -13.23 0.97
C LEU A 39 -5.98 -12.35 -0.07
N ILE A 40 -7.29 -12.12 0.10
CA ILE A 40 -8.02 -11.16 -0.75
C ILE A 40 -7.44 -9.75 -0.55
N GLY A 41 -7.14 -9.37 0.71
CA GLY A 41 -6.44 -8.13 1.03
C GLY A 41 -5.12 -8.02 0.30
N ALA A 42 -4.27 -9.05 0.40
CA ALA A 42 -2.93 -9.08 -0.18
C ALA A 42 -2.89 -9.30 -1.72
N THR A 43 -4.04 -9.38 -2.38
CA THR A 43 -4.14 -9.54 -3.85
C THR A 43 -5.10 -8.53 -4.45
N VAL A 44 -6.40 -8.85 -4.45
CA VAL A 44 -7.44 -8.07 -5.15
C VAL A 44 -7.53 -6.65 -4.61
N VAL A 45 -7.56 -6.49 -3.29
CA VAL A 45 -7.66 -5.18 -2.63
C VAL A 45 -6.38 -4.37 -2.89
N SER A 46 -5.21 -4.99 -2.70
CA SER A 46 -3.93 -4.33 -2.96
C SER A 46 -3.75 -3.88 -4.41
N ILE A 47 -4.21 -4.66 -5.40
CA ILE A 47 -4.20 -4.21 -6.80
C ILE A 47 -5.02 -2.92 -6.95
N GLY A 48 -6.24 -2.91 -6.39
CA GLY A 48 -7.15 -1.76 -6.52
C GLY A 48 -6.61 -0.50 -5.85
N THR A 49 -6.04 -0.63 -4.65
CA THR A 49 -5.53 0.52 -3.91
C THR A 49 -4.19 1.02 -4.42
N THR A 50 -3.33 0.15 -4.97
CA THR A 50 -1.99 0.51 -5.48
C THR A 50 -2.02 1.05 -6.94
N LEU A 51 -3.17 1.06 -7.62
CA LEU A 51 -3.27 1.63 -8.97
C LEU A 51 -2.83 3.09 -9.07
N PRO A 52 -3.17 4.01 -8.16
CA PRO A 52 -2.66 5.38 -8.17
C PRO A 52 -1.13 5.45 -8.15
N GLU A 53 -0.49 4.65 -7.30
CA GLU A 53 0.97 4.57 -7.20
C GLU A 53 1.60 4.09 -8.51
N VAL A 54 1.00 3.07 -9.15
CA VAL A 54 1.43 2.58 -10.46
C VAL A 54 1.37 3.69 -11.49
N MET A 55 0.26 4.42 -11.55
CA MET A 55 0.07 5.50 -12.53
C MET A 55 1.04 6.66 -12.31
N VAL A 56 1.17 7.12 -11.06
CA VAL A 56 2.07 8.22 -10.71
C VAL A 56 3.52 7.83 -11.01
N SER A 57 3.98 6.67 -10.56
CA SER A 57 5.36 6.24 -10.75
C SER A 57 5.70 5.96 -12.21
N ALA A 58 4.80 5.29 -12.95
CA ALA A 58 5.02 4.99 -14.36
C ALA A 58 5.08 6.27 -15.21
N THR A 59 4.14 7.21 -15.01
CA THR A 59 4.13 8.48 -15.74
C THR A 59 5.32 9.36 -15.38
N SER A 60 5.70 9.45 -14.12
CA SER A 60 6.89 10.19 -13.68
C SER A 60 8.17 9.63 -14.28
N ALA A 61 8.35 8.30 -14.26
CA ALA A 61 9.52 7.66 -14.85
C ALA A 61 9.63 7.93 -16.35
N VAL A 62 8.53 7.78 -17.10
CA VAL A 62 8.51 8.06 -18.55
C VAL A 62 8.77 9.53 -18.85
N SER A 63 8.35 10.44 -17.97
CA SER A 63 8.63 11.87 -18.07
C SER A 63 10.05 12.27 -17.64
N GLY A 64 10.91 11.30 -17.29
CA GLY A 64 12.31 11.54 -16.91
C GLY A 64 12.52 11.85 -15.42
N HIS A 65 11.48 11.71 -14.59
CA HIS A 65 11.50 11.96 -13.16
C HIS A 65 11.54 10.63 -12.38
N GLY A 66 12.60 9.87 -12.58
CA GLY A 66 12.78 8.54 -11.95
C GLY A 66 12.87 8.60 -10.42
N GLU A 67 13.39 9.70 -9.86
CA GLU A 67 13.44 9.97 -8.42
C GLU A 67 12.05 10.04 -7.79
N ILE A 68 11.05 10.56 -8.52
CA ILE A 68 9.65 10.57 -8.06
C ILE A 68 9.11 9.14 -8.02
N ALA A 69 9.40 8.32 -9.04
CA ALA A 69 8.98 6.92 -9.07
C ALA A 69 9.62 6.12 -7.92
N TYR A 70 10.91 6.33 -7.64
CA TYR A 70 11.61 5.75 -6.50
C TYR A 70 10.98 6.18 -5.18
N GLY A 71 10.86 7.49 -4.98
CA GLY A 71 10.33 8.09 -3.73
C GLY A 71 8.90 7.64 -3.45
N ASN A 72 8.04 7.56 -4.49
CA ASN A 72 6.68 7.08 -4.35
C ASN A 72 6.66 5.61 -3.91
N ALA A 73 7.42 4.72 -4.54
CA ALA A 73 7.43 3.30 -4.19
C ALA A 73 7.94 3.05 -2.77
N ILE A 74 9.11 3.60 -2.39
CA ILE A 74 9.70 3.40 -1.06
C ILE A 74 8.92 4.17 0.01
N GLY A 75 8.53 5.41 -0.28
CA GLY A 75 7.73 6.25 0.61
C GLY A 75 6.38 5.63 0.94
N SER A 76 5.69 5.03 -0.05
CA SER A 76 4.42 4.33 0.18
C SER A 76 4.60 3.11 1.08
N VAL A 77 5.66 2.31 0.93
CA VAL A 77 5.93 1.19 1.85
C VAL A 77 6.13 1.69 3.29
N ILE A 78 6.89 2.77 3.48
CA ILE A 78 7.11 3.37 4.81
C ILE A 78 5.81 3.93 5.36
N CYS A 79 5.05 4.69 4.58
CA CYS A 79 3.76 5.28 4.95
C CYS A 79 2.73 4.19 5.31
N ASN A 80 2.53 3.21 4.43
CA ASN A 80 1.58 2.12 4.64
C ASN A 80 1.89 1.33 5.93
N THR A 81 3.17 1.10 6.21
CA THR A 81 3.60 0.33 7.38
C THR A 81 3.64 1.17 8.64
N ALA A 82 4.37 2.30 8.61
CA ALA A 82 4.70 3.05 9.81
C ALA A 82 3.68 4.14 10.17
N LEU A 83 2.76 4.48 9.25
CA LEU A 83 1.61 5.33 9.54
C LEU A 83 0.31 4.52 9.53
N ILE A 84 -0.07 3.90 8.41
CA ILE A 84 -1.40 3.32 8.23
C ILE A 84 -1.58 2.05 9.07
N ALA A 85 -0.72 1.02 8.91
CA ALA A 85 -0.78 -0.17 9.75
C ALA A 85 -0.55 0.18 11.22
N ALA A 86 0.42 1.04 11.49
CA ALA A 86 0.74 1.48 12.84
C ALA A 86 -0.45 2.11 13.55
N LEU A 87 -1.20 3.00 12.87
CA LEU A 87 -2.40 3.64 13.39
C LEU A 87 -3.48 2.60 13.70
N THR A 88 -3.77 1.70 12.77
CA THR A 88 -4.79 0.65 12.96
C THR A 88 -4.45 -0.26 14.14
N ILE A 89 -3.19 -0.67 14.28
CA ILE A 89 -2.70 -1.54 15.35
C ILE A 89 -2.68 -0.80 16.71
N ALA A 90 -2.31 0.47 16.72
CA ALA A 90 -2.32 1.29 17.94
C ALA A 90 -3.73 1.49 18.50
N ILE A 91 -4.73 1.67 17.61
CA ILE A 91 -6.14 1.79 18.00
C ILE A 91 -6.69 0.43 18.41
N ARG A 92 -6.58 -0.58 17.55
CA ARG A 92 -7.13 -1.91 17.75
C ARG A 92 -6.09 -2.99 17.42
N PRO A 93 -5.39 -3.52 18.45
CA PRO A 93 -4.53 -4.68 18.27
C PRO A 93 -5.28 -5.83 17.60
N SER A 94 -4.64 -6.51 16.66
CA SER A 94 -5.29 -7.54 15.84
C SER A 94 -4.52 -8.85 15.87
N GLU A 95 -5.26 -9.94 15.66
CA GLU A 95 -4.65 -11.24 15.39
C GLU A 95 -4.20 -11.28 13.92
N ALA A 96 -3.16 -12.06 13.66
CA ALA A 96 -2.60 -12.26 12.34
C ALA A 96 -2.54 -13.75 12.02
N ASP A 97 -3.24 -14.17 10.97
CA ASP A 97 -3.11 -15.54 10.48
C ASP A 97 -1.72 -15.74 9.86
N ARG A 98 -0.89 -16.48 10.60
CA ARG A 98 0.50 -16.75 10.23
C ARG A 98 0.64 -17.46 8.89
N ARG A 99 -0.30 -18.38 8.58
CA ARG A 99 -0.23 -19.19 7.37
C ARG A 99 -0.45 -18.33 6.12
N SER A 100 -1.50 -17.54 6.13
CA SER A 100 -1.85 -16.65 5.03
C SER A 100 -0.87 -15.48 4.86
N LEU A 101 -0.31 -14.96 5.99
CA LEU A 101 0.63 -13.84 5.96
C LEU A 101 2.04 -14.25 5.48
N ARG A 102 2.41 -15.53 5.63
CA ARG A 102 3.78 -16.00 5.35
C ARG A 102 4.20 -15.76 3.90
N THR A 103 3.35 -16.09 2.95
CA THR A 103 3.67 -15.97 1.51
C THR A 103 3.94 -14.52 1.09
N PRO A 104 3.03 -13.54 1.32
CA PRO A 104 3.29 -12.16 0.93
C PRO A 104 4.51 -11.55 1.65
N VAL A 105 4.75 -11.90 2.92
CA VAL A 105 5.92 -11.42 3.67
C VAL A 105 7.23 -11.96 3.11
N ILE A 106 7.30 -13.25 2.79
CA ILE A 106 8.51 -13.84 2.18
C ILE A 106 8.80 -13.17 0.83
N PHE A 107 7.79 -13.01 -0.02
CA PHE A 107 7.96 -12.33 -1.30
C PHE A 107 8.39 -10.88 -1.15
N PHE A 108 7.83 -10.17 -0.16
CA PHE A 108 8.27 -8.81 0.14
C PHE A 108 9.77 -8.75 0.45
N PHE A 109 10.26 -9.59 1.36
CA PHE A 109 11.69 -9.55 1.74
C PHE A 109 12.60 -10.03 0.61
N ILE A 110 12.20 -11.00 -0.21
CA ILE A 110 12.95 -11.37 -1.41
C ILE A 110 13.06 -10.18 -2.37
N ALA A 111 11.95 -9.49 -2.63
CA ALA A 111 11.93 -8.31 -3.48
C ALA A 111 12.73 -7.15 -2.87
N ALA A 112 12.62 -6.92 -1.56
CA ALA A 112 13.34 -5.85 -0.85
C ALA A 112 14.86 -6.09 -0.85
N VAL A 113 15.31 -7.33 -0.64
CA VAL A 113 16.75 -7.69 -0.73
C VAL A 113 17.25 -7.51 -2.16
N PHE A 114 16.50 -7.95 -3.16
CA PHE A 114 16.86 -7.75 -4.57
C PHE A 114 16.92 -6.26 -4.93
N TYR A 115 15.93 -5.48 -4.50
CA TYR A 115 15.87 -4.04 -4.70
C TYR A 115 17.06 -3.32 -4.04
N ALA A 116 17.35 -3.66 -2.79
CA ALA A 116 18.51 -3.14 -2.06
C ALA A 116 19.82 -3.54 -2.74
N ALA A 117 19.98 -4.81 -3.12
CA ALA A 117 21.19 -5.26 -3.80
C ALA A 117 21.50 -4.44 -5.06
N ILE A 118 20.48 -4.15 -5.89
CA ILE A 118 20.65 -3.31 -7.08
C ILE A 118 21.02 -1.87 -6.68
N ALA A 119 20.32 -1.29 -5.70
CA ALA A 119 20.58 0.07 -5.26
C ALA A 119 22.02 0.24 -4.72
N TYR A 120 22.51 -0.72 -3.91
CA TYR A 120 23.84 -0.64 -3.30
C TYR A 120 24.97 -1.01 -4.26
N THR A 121 24.74 -1.90 -5.24
CA THR A 121 25.81 -2.36 -6.15
C THR A 121 25.93 -1.50 -7.40
N ASN A 122 24.79 -1.18 -8.02
CA ASN A 122 24.76 -0.51 -9.32
C ASN A 122 24.39 0.97 -9.23
N GLY A 123 23.73 1.40 -8.16
CA GLY A 123 23.20 2.76 -8.02
C GLY A 123 22.11 3.13 -9.05
N ALA A 124 21.72 2.17 -9.90
CA ALA A 124 20.77 2.38 -10.98
C ALA A 124 19.88 1.18 -11.20
N PHE A 125 18.60 1.45 -11.43
CA PHE A 125 17.60 0.45 -11.77
C PHE A 125 17.49 0.31 -13.28
N THR A 126 17.90 -0.87 -13.81
CA THR A 126 17.89 -1.18 -15.24
C THR A 126 16.57 -1.83 -15.67
N ARG A 127 16.28 -1.84 -16.97
CA ARG A 127 15.09 -2.56 -17.49
C ARG A 127 15.06 -4.03 -17.09
N LEU A 128 16.22 -4.69 -17.06
CA LEU A 128 16.30 -6.09 -16.64
C LEU A 128 15.87 -6.23 -15.18
N ALA A 129 16.29 -5.33 -14.30
CA ALA A 129 15.86 -5.31 -12.91
C ALA A 129 14.33 -5.13 -12.79
N GLY A 130 13.76 -4.22 -13.58
CA GLY A 130 12.32 -4.02 -13.65
C GLY A 130 11.57 -5.27 -14.10
N ILE A 131 12.04 -5.93 -15.16
CA ILE A 131 11.45 -7.19 -15.65
C ILE A 131 11.52 -8.29 -14.59
N VAL A 132 12.63 -8.42 -13.86
CA VAL A 132 12.75 -9.40 -12.76
C VAL A 132 11.72 -9.12 -11.66
N LEU A 133 11.52 -7.85 -11.27
CA LEU A 133 10.49 -7.46 -10.30
C LEU A 133 9.07 -7.81 -10.79
N LEU A 134 8.76 -7.56 -12.07
CA LEU A 134 7.48 -7.92 -12.67
C LEU A 134 7.28 -9.45 -12.75
N VAL A 135 8.34 -10.22 -12.99
CA VAL A 135 8.29 -11.69 -12.93
C VAL A 135 8.04 -12.14 -11.49
N MET A 136 8.68 -11.52 -10.48
CA MET A 136 8.37 -11.80 -9.06
C MET A 136 6.89 -11.54 -8.74
N PHE A 137 6.33 -10.42 -9.24
CA PHE A 137 4.89 -10.13 -9.12
C PHE A 137 4.03 -11.24 -9.73
N ALA A 138 4.30 -11.64 -10.97
CA ALA A 138 3.54 -12.69 -11.66
C ALA A 138 3.64 -14.04 -10.91
N VAL A 139 4.83 -14.42 -10.45
CA VAL A 139 5.04 -15.65 -9.66
C VAL A 139 4.27 -15.58 -8.34
N TYR A 140 4.35 -14.44 -7.62
CA TYR A 140 3.57 -14.24 -6.40
C TYR A 140 2.07 -14.43 -6.64
N MET A 141 1.52 -13.78 -7.66
CA MET A 141 0.09 -13.89 -7.99
C MET A 141 -0.33 -15.33 -8.30
N VAL A 142 0.46 -16.03 -9.14
CA VAL A 142 0.18 -17.43 -9.48
C VAL A 142 0.23 -18.34 -8.25
N LEU A 143 1.22 -18.17 -7.39
CA LEU A 143 1.35 -19.01 -6.17
C LEU A 143 0.24 -18.72 -5.18
N THR A 144 -0.11 -17.45 -4.96
CA THR A 144 -1.19 -17.07 -4.04
C THR A 144 -2.55 -17.57 -4.52
N VAL A 145 -2.85 -17.43 -5.80
CA VAL A 145 -4.08 -17.96 -6.40
C VAL A 145 -4.13 -19.49 -6.27
N ARG A 146 -3.03 -20.19 -6.60
CA ARG A 146 -2.96 -21.66 -6.43
C ARG A 146 -3.13 -22.11 -4.97
N GLN A 147 -2.55 -21.37 -4.03
CA GLN A 147 -2.69 -21.64 -2.60
C GLN A 147 -4.16 -21.48 -2.17
N SER A 148 -4.82 -20.40 -2.57
CA SER A 148 -6.22 -20.16 -2.29
C SER A 148 -7.12 -21.29 -2.80
N PHE A 149 -6.93 -21.73 -4.04
CA PHE A 149 -7.70 -22.87 -4.59
C PHE A 149 -7.47 -24.18 -3.83
N ARG A 150 -6.23 -24.47 -3.41
CA ARG A 150 -5.94 -25.68 -2.63
C ARG A 150 -6.61 -25.66 -1.26
N ASP A 151 -6.56 -24.53 -0.58
CA ASP A 151 -7.18 -24.37 0.73
C ASP A 151 -8.70 -24.48 0.65
N THR A 152 -9.35 -23.96 -0.40
CA THR A 152 -10.78 -24.10 -0.68
C THR A 152 -11.19 -25.55 -0.93
N VAL A 153 -10.44 -26.28 -1.76
CA VAL A 153 -10.71 -27.71 -2.05
C VAL A 153 -10.56 -28.59 -0.79
N GLN A 154 -9.55 -28.32 0.04
CA GLN A 154 -9.33 -29.06 1.29
C GLN A 154 -10.40 -28.78 2.36
N ALA A 155 -11.02 -27.58 2.33
CA ALA A 155 -12.11 -27.22 3.22
C ALA A 155 -13.47 -27.85 2.84
N GLY A 156 -13.55 -28.67 1.80
CA GLY A 156 -14.78 -29.32 1.36
C GLY A 156 -15.79 -28.39 0.69
N GLY A 157 -15.37 -27.19 0.31
CA GLY A 157 -16.23 -26.10 -0.15
C GLY A 157 -16.69 -26.18 -1.61
N ALA A 158 -16.74 -27.37 -2.23
CA ALA A 158 -17.12 -27.47 -3.65
C ALA A 158 -18.62 -27.52 -3.90
N ASP A 159 -19.48 -27.76 -2.90
CA ASP A 159 -20.90 -28.13 -3.14
C ASP A 159 -21.99 -27.42 -2.31
N GLU A 160 -21.67 -26.45 -1.47
CA GLU A 160 -22.72 -25.65 -0.85
C GLU A 160 -22.94 -24.33 -1.61
N ALA A 161 -23.89 -24.37 -2.56
CA ALA A 161 -24.53 -23.16 -3.04
C ALA A 161 -25.23 -22.49 -1.85
N ILE A 162 -24.63 -21.44 -1.30
CA ILE A 162 -25.23 -20.66 -0.22
C ILE A 162 -26.38 -19.86 -0.84
N ASP A 163 -27.60 -20.42 -0.72
CA ASP A 163 -28.85 -19.74 -1.04
C ASP A 163 -28.95 -18.47 -0.17
N GLY A 164 -29.06 -17.30 -0.80
CA GLY A 164 -29.26 -16.02 -0.14
C GLY A 164 -28.06 -15.06 -0.12
N THR A 165 -26.90 -15.42 -0.70
CA THR A 165 -25.78 -14.45 -0.83
C THR A 165 -26.02 -13.48 -1.99
N PRO A 166 -25.60 -12.19 -1.88
CA PRO A 166 -25.59 -11.25 -2.98
C PRO A 166 -24.90 -11.86 -4.21
N SER A 167 -25.37 -11.56 -5.43
CA SER A 167 -24.79 -12.15 -6.64
C SER A 167 -23.31 -11.78 -6.77
N MET A 168 -22.46 -12.67 -7.30
CA MET A 168 -21.04 -12.40 -7.60
C MET A 168 -20.86 -11.09 -8.37
N GLY A 169 -21.79 -10.79 -9.28
CA GLY A 169 -21.80 -9.52 -10.02
C GLY A 169 -21.96 -8.31 -9.10
N LYS A 170 -22.73 -8.43 -8.00
CA LYS A 170 -22.87 -7.34 -7.02
C LYS A 170 -21.56 -7.12 -6.24
N ASP A 171 -20.88 -8.18 -5.82
CA ASP A 171 -19.63 -8.07 -5.06
C ASP A 171 -18.52 -7.43 -5.93
N ILE A 172 -18.41 -7.87 -7.20
CA ILE A 172 -17.48 -7.27 -8.17
C ILE A 172 -17.85 -5.81 -8.46
N LEU A 173 -19.13 -5.51 -8.63
CA LEU A 173 -19.61 -4.14 -8.89
C LEU A 173 -19.28 -3.22 -7.71
N LEU A 174 -19.53 -3.66 -6.48
CA LEU A 174 -19.18 -2.91 -5.26
C LEU A 174 -17.68 -2.68 -5.16
N LEU A 175 -16.87 -3.70 -5.46
CA LEU A 175 -15.40 -3.57 -5.47
C LEU A 175 -14.94 -2.54 -6.51
N VAL A 176 -15.42 -2.62 -7.75
CA VAL A 176 -15.00 -1.73 -8.85
C VAL A 176 -15.48 -0.29 -8.62
N ILE A 177 -16.75 -0.09 -8.26
CA ILE A 177 -17.28 1.25 -7.98
C ILE A 177 -16.64 1.81 -6.73
N GLY A 178 -16.45 1.01 -5.68
CA GLY A 178 -15.75 1.40 -4.47
C GLY A 178 -14.33 1.89 -4.76
N ALA A 179 -13.55 1.13 -5.54
CA ALA A 179 -12.20 1.53 -5.96
C ALA A 179 -12.20 2.84 -6.76
N ALA A 180 -13.15 2.99 -7.72
CA ALA A 180 -13.27 4.22 -8.49
C ALA A 180 -13.61 5.44 -7.60
N PHE A 181 -14.52 5.27 -6.64
CA PHE A 181 -14.90 6.33 -5.69
C PHE A 181 -13.74 6.71 -4.77
N ILE A 182 -12.96 5.73 -4.29
CA ILE A 182 -11.75 5.98 -3.49
C ILE A 182 -10.74 6.79 -4.33
N ALA A 183 -10.45 6.36 -5.56
CA ALA A 183 -9.46 7.04 -6.41
C ALA A 183 -9.88 8.48 -6.75
N VAL A 184 -11.14 8.69 -7.17
CA VAL A 184 -11.67 10.02 -7.47
C VAL A 184 -11.74 10.88 -6.19
N GLY A 185 -12.21 10.31 -5.09
CA GLY A 185 -12.31 10.98 -3.80
C GLY A 185 -10.95 11.44 -3.26
N ALA A 186 -9.92 10.57 -3.34
CA ALA A 186 -8.55 10.90 -2.96
C ALA A 186 -8.00 12.06 -3.80
N ASN A 187 -8.17 12.00 -5.12
CA ASN A 187 -7.73 13.07 -6.03
C ASN A 187 -8.42 14.41 -5.72
N LEU A 188 -9.74 14.41 -5.53
CA LEU A 188 -10.47 15.62 -5.17
C LEU A 188 -10.03 16.18 -3.81
N LEU A 189 -9.81 15.32 -2.83
CA LEU A 189 -9.38 15.72 -1.48
C LEU A 189 -7.98 16.36 -1.50
N VAL A 190 -7.01 15.71 -2.16
CA VAL A 190 -5.63 16.20 -2.26
C VAL A 190 -5.57 17.52 -3.02
N ASN A 191 -6.13 17.58 -4.23
CA ASN A 191 -6.05 18.78 -5.07
C ASN A 191 -6.77 19.98 -4.43
N ASN A 192 -7.96 19.77 -3.91
CA ASN A 192 -8.72 20.87 -3.34
C ASN A 192 -8.24 21.24 -1.92
N GLY A 193 -7.75 20.26 -1.14
CA GLY A 193 -7.07 20.51 0.13
C GLY A 193 -5.83 21.39 -0.05
N THR A 194 -5.04 21.10 -1.09
CA THR A 194 -3.89 21.92 -1.51
C THR A 194 -4.32 23.36 -1.83
N LEU A 195 -5.35 23.54 -2.67
CA LEU A 195 -5.85 24.87 -3.02
C LEU A 195 -6.40 25.65 -1.81
N ILE A 196 -7.07 24.97 -0.87
CA ILE A 196 -7.55 25.59 0.36
C ILE A 196 -6.37 26.02 1.23
N ALA A 197 -5.37 25.15 1.42
CA ALA A 197 -4.19 25.44 2.22
C ALA A 197 -3.37 26.60 1.64
N GLN A 198 -3.17 26.64 0.33
CA GLN A 198 -2.55 27.76 -0.38
C GLN A 198 -3.31 29.07 -0.17
N GLY A 199 -4.64 29.01 -0.28
CA GLY A 199 -5.50 30.18 -0.06
C GLY A 199 -5.50 30.69 1.40
N LEU A 200 -5.11 29.84 2.36
CA LEU A 200 -4.89 30.19 3.78
C LEU A 200 -3.46 30.63 4.07
N GLY A 201 -2.58 30.68 3.06
CA GLY A 201 -1.19 31.09 3.24
C GLY A 201 -0.30 30.04 3.87
N VAL A 202 -0.68 28.75 3.83
CA VAL A 202 0.18 27.66 4.32
C VAL A 202 1.37 27.49 3.37
N PRO A 203 2.61 27.36 3.87
CA PRO A 203 3.81 27.16 3.04
C PRO A 203 3.71 25.92 2.15
N GLU A 204 4.20 26.00 0.90
CA GLU A 204 4.14 24.87 -0.07
C GLU A 204 4.81 23.61 0.44
N SER A 205 5.92 23.73 1.17
CA SER A 205 6.61 22.59 1.78
C SER A 205 5.73 21.82 2.77
N VAL A 206 4.92 22.54 3.56
CA VAL A 206 3.97 21.93 4.51
C VAL A 206 2.84 21.24 3.75
N ILE A 207 2.32 21.87 2.68
CA ILE A 207 1.28 21.30 1.82
C ILE A 207 1.78 20.03 1.14
N ALA A 208 2.98 20.06 0.57
CA ALA A 208 3.56 18.91 -0.09
C ALA A 208 3.65 17.69 0.83
N LEU A 209 4.05 17.89 2.09
CA LEU A 209 4.20 16.80 3.04
C LEU A 209 2.87 16.30 3.61
N THR A 210 1.90 17.20 3.85
CA THR A 210 0.66 16.86 4.55
C THR A 210 -0.47 16.41 3.63
N PHE A 211 -0.46 16.82 2.36
CA PHE A 211 -1.51 16.53 1.39
C PHE A 211 -1.03 15.73 0.18
N VAL A 212 0.12 16.08 -0.38
CA VAL A 212 0.57 15.48 -1.64
C VAL A 212 1.28 14.15 -1.39
N ALA A 213 2.25 14.11 -0.48
CA ALA A 213 3.02 12.89 -0.23
C ALA A 213 2.17 11.71 0.30
N PRO A 214 1.24 11.89 1.28
CA PRO A 214 0.33 10.82 1.67
C PRO A 214 -0.83 10.59 0.68
N GLY A 215 -0.97 11.47 -0.33
CA GLY A 215 -2.13 11.48 -1.22
C GLY A 215 -2.33 10.19 -2.02
N THR A 216 -1.26 9.58 -2.49
CA THR A 216 -1.33 8.31 -3.22
C THR A 216 -1.72 7.14 -2.31
N SER A 217 -1.34 7.19 -1.01
CA SER A 217 -1.68 6.17 -0.01
C SER A 217 -3.02 6.41 0.70
N LEU A 218 -3.82 7.40 0.28
CA LEU A 218 -5.17 7.60 0.81
C LEU A 218 -6.11 6.42 0.56
N PRO A 219 -6.08 5.73 -0.60
CA PRO A 219 -6.87 4.52 -0.81
C PRO A 219 -6.58 3.44 0.25
N GLU A 220 -5.29 3.19 0.55
CA GLU A 220 -4.85 2.25 1.57
C GLU A 220 -5.34 2.67 2.96
N LEU A 221 -5.22 3.95 3.31
CA LEU A 221 -5.66 4.49 4.59
C LEU A 221 -7.17 4.32 4.77
N VAL A 222 -7.97 4.69 3.77
CA VAL A 222 -9.44 4.57 3.81
C VAL A 222 -9.84 3.10 3.92
N THR A 223 -9.26 2.24 3.10
CA THR A 223 -9.53 0.79 3.13
C THR A 223 -9.14 0.19 4.48
N ALA A 224 -7.99 0.57 5.05
CA ALA A 224 -7.54 0.07 6.34
C ALA A 224 -8.47 0.51 7.49
N ILE A 225 -8.87 1.79 7.53
CA ILE A 225 -9.79 2.30 8.55
C ILE A 225 -11.17 1.66 8.39
N THR A 226 -11.71 1.60 7.18
CA THR A 226 -13.03 1.00 6.93
C THR A 226 -13.05 -0.48 7.31
N SER A 227 -12.02 -1.24 6.92
CA SER A 227 -11.88 -2.65 7.31
C SER A 227 -11.80 -2.82 8.82
N LEU A 228 -11.07 -1.94 9.51
CA LEU A 228 -10.97 -1.96 10.98
C LEU A 228 -12.32 -1.68 11.64
N VAL A 229 -13.05 -0.66 11.18
CA VAL A 229 -14.39 -0.28 11.69
C VAL A 229 -15.40 -1.40 11.47
N LYS A 230 -15.36 -2.05 10.30
CA LYS A 230 -16.25 -3.18 9.97
C LYS A 230 -15.84 -4.51 10.62
N GLY A 231 -14.70 -4.56 11.31
CA GLY A 231 -14.22 -5.78 12.01
C GLY A 231 -13.37 -6.71 11.15
N HIS A 232 -13.01 -6.31 9.92
CA HIS A 232 -12.20 -7.06 8.96
C HIS A 232 -10.71 -6.71 9.07
N SER A 233 -10.13 -6.82 10.27
CA SER A 233 -8.72 -6.46 10.51
C SER A 233 -7.73 -7.32 9.72
N ALA A 234 -8.09 -8.58 9.42
CA ALA A 234 -7.29 -9.46 8.57
C ALA A 234 -7.19 -8.94 7.12
N LEU A 235 -8.29 -8.41 6.56
CA LEU A 235 -8.33 -7.78 5.24
C LEU A 235 -7.40 -6.54 5.22
N SER A 236 -7.48 -5.68 6.25
CA SER A 236 -6.62 -4.50 6.38
C SER A 236 -5.14 -4.86 6.41
N LEU A 237 -4.74 -5.83 7.24
CA LEU A 237 -3.34 -6.28 7.32
C LEU A 237 -2.87 -6.89 6.00
N GLY A 238 -3.71 -7.71 5.37
CA GLY A 238 -3.45 -8.29 4.06
C GLY A 238 -3.22 -7.22 2.99
N ASN A 239 -4.11 -6.22 2.93
CA ASN A 239 -3.98 -5.10 1.99
C ASN A 239 -2.66 -4.35 2.19
N ILE A 240 -2.31 -4.00 3.42
CA ILE A 240 -1.07 -3.25 3.69
C ILE A 240 0.17 -4.03 3.27
N VAL A 241 0.26 -5.32 3.64
CA VAL A 241 1.42 -6.16 3.27
C VAL A 241 1.47 -6.40 1.77
N GLY A 242 0.31 -6.61 1.13
CA GLY A 242 0.20 -6.77 -0.31
C GLY A 242 0.57 -5.50 -1.09
N ALA A 243 0.03 -4.35 -0.68
CA ALA A 243 0.36 -3.06 -1.28
C ALA A 243 1.86 -2.73 -1.16
N ASN A 244 2.47 -3.05 -0.02
CA ASN A 244 3.91 -2.88 0.17
C ASN A 244 4.73 -3.77 -0.78
N LEU A 245 4.36 -5.04 -0.92
CA LEU A 245 4.96 -5.91 -1.92
C LEU A 245 4.78 -5.35 -3.34
N PHE A 246 3.57 -4.88 -3.69
CA PHE A 246 3.26 -4.36 -5.02
C PHE A 246 4.01 -3.06 -5.33
N ASN A 247 4.23 -2.21 -4.33
CA ASN A 247 5.10 -1.04 -4.49
C ASN A 247 6.52 -1.41 -4.92
N LEU A 248 7.08 -2.50 -4.40
CA LEU A 248 8.39 -2.98 -4.84
C LEU A 248 8.35 -3.70 -6.20
N VAL A 249 7.41 -4.65 -6.39
CA VAL A 249 7.47 -5.55 -7.55
C VAL A 249 6.70 -5.04 -8.76
N LEU A 250 5.53 -4.39 -8.55
CA LEU A 250 4.68 -3.90 -9.63
C LEU A 250 5.00 -2.43 -9.94
N VAL A 251 4.94 -1.54 -8.96
CA VAL A 251 5.17 -0.10 -9.15
C VAL A 251 6.59 0.17 -9.60
N SER A 252 7.60 -0.27 -8.83
CA SER A 252 9.01 -0.11 -9.23
C SER A 252 9.35 -0.94 -10.46
N GLY A 253 8.81 -2.17 -10.58
CA GLY A 253 9.04 -3.03 -11.72
C GLY A 253 8.57 -2.43 -13.04
N LEU A 254 7.34 -1.89 -13.06
CA LEU A 254 6.78 -1.25 -14.26
C LEU A 254 7.53 0.04 -14.59
N SER A 255 7.72 0.93 -13.61
CA SER A 255 8.40 2.22 -13.81
C SER A 255 9.81 2.03 -14.34
N THR A 256 10.59 1.14 -13.75
CA THR A 256 11.96 0.82 -14.17
C THR A 256 12.01 0.16 -15.55
N THR A 257 11.04 -0.69 -15.88
CA THR A 257 10.96 -1.35 -17.20
C THR A 257 10.65 -0.33 -18.31
N LEU A 258 9.75 0.61 -18.04
CA LEU A 258 9.39 1.68 -18.98
C LEU A 258 10.55 2.67 -19.16
N SER A 259 11.11 3.16 -18.06
CA SER A 259 12.20 4.13 -18.06
C SER A 259 13.17 3.84 -16.93
N PRO A 260 14.37 3.28 -17.23
CA PRO A 260 15.42 3.06 -16.23
C PRO A 260 15.82 4.37 -15.55
N PHE A 261 16.10 4.32 -14.24
CA PHE A 261 16.49 5.50 -13.46
C PHE A 261 17.55 5.16 -12.40
N GLN A 262 18.23 6.19 -11.91
CA GLN A 262 19.21 6.06 -10.84
C GLN A 262 18.55 6.22 -9.45
N VAL A 263 19.21 5.68 -8.43
CA VAL A 263 18.87 6.01 -7.03
C VAL A 263 19.03 7.52 -6.85
N PRO A 264 18.04 8.23 -6.25
CA PRO A 264 18.13 9.67 -6.02
C PRO A 264 19.45 10.06 -5.32
N GLN A 265 20.13 11.10 -5.81
CA GLN A 265 21.43 11.53 -5.32
C GLN A 265 21.40 12.90 -4.64
N GLU A 266 20.23 13.53 -4.59
CA GLU A 266 20.09 14.92 -4.16
C GLU A 266 20.40 15.12 -2.68
N LYS A 267 20.08 14.13 -1.83
CA LYS A 267 20.28 14.21 -0.39
C LYS A 267 21.44 13.34 0.07
N THR A 268 22.35 13.93 0.82
CA THR A 268 23.49 13.23 1.42
C THR A 268 23.57 13.47 2.93
N ILE A 269 23.95 12.44 3.69
CA ILE A 269 24.18 12.50 5.13
C ILE A 269 25.63 12.09 5.40
N ALA A 270 26.41 12.99 5.95
CA ALA A 270 27.84 12.76 6.23
C ALA A 270 28.61 12.22 5.00
N GLY A 271 28.25 12.66 3.79
CA GLY A 271 28.85 12.21 2.53
C GLY A 271 28.28 10.92 1.94
N TYR A 272 27.29 10.30 2.57
CA TYR A 272 26.61 9.10 2.08
C TYR A 272 25.23 9.44 1.50
N ASN A 273 24.82 8.72 0.47
CA ASN A 273 23.50 8.89 -0.15
C ASN A 273 22.38 8.57 0.85
N ALA A 274 21.46 9.53 1.08
CA ALA A 274 20.38 9.40 2.07
C ALA A 274 19.42 8.24 1.73
N SER A 275 19.15 7.97 0.45
CA SER A 275 18.29 6.85 0.05
C SER A 275 18.88 5.50 0.44
N LEU A 276 20.22 5.36 0.42
CA LEU A 276 20.90 4.13 0.81
C LEU A 276 20.99 3.97 2.33
N VAL A 277 21.24 5.07 3.09
CA VAL A 277 21.48 4.98 4.54
C VAL A 277 20.23 5.19 5.39
N VAL A 278 19.15 5.75 4.82
CA VAL A 278 17.88 6.00 5.54
C VAL A 278 16.72 5.29 4.88
N ASP A 279 16.37 5.61 3.62
CA ASP A 279 15.09 5.18 3.04
C ASP A 279 14.98 3.65 2.93
N ILE A 280 15.96 2.99 2.31
CA ILE A 280 15.96 1.52 2.15
C ILE A 280 16.07 0.80 3.50
N PRO A 281 17.02 1.15 4.40
CA PRO A 281 17.08 0.53 5.72
C PRO A 281 15.82 0.74 6.56
N LEU A 282 15.22 1.94 6.53
CA LEU A 282 13.99 2.21 7.26
C LEU A 282 12.81 1.41 6.70
N MET A 283 12.66 1.35 5.37
CA MET A 283 11.66 0.52 4.71
C MET A 283 11.75 -0.94 5.19
N MET A 284 12.94 -1.52 5.22
CA MET A 284 13.15 -2.89 5.70
C MET A 284 12.86 -3.01 7.20
N LEU A 285 13.31 -2.05 8.01
CA LEU A 285 13.11 -2.05 9.47
C LEU A 285 11.63 -2.00 9.84
N VAL A 286 10.84 -1.09 9.25
CA VAL A 286 9.42 -0.97 9.58
C VAL A 286 8.65 -2.23 9.18
N MET A 287 8.99 -2.84 8.04
CA MET A 287 8.40 -4.11 7.63
C MET A 287 8.80 -5.28 8.53
N LEU A 288 10.05 -5.34 9.02
CA LEU A 288 10.47 -6.32 10.02
C LEU A 288 9.70 -6.14 11.33
N LEU A 289 9.56 -4.91 11.82
CA LEU A 289 8.83 -4.61 13.05
C LEU A 289 7.33 -4.96 12.94
N LEU A 290 6.73 -4.81 11.76
CA LEU A 290 5.34 -5.20 11.52
C LEU A 290 5.20 -6.73 11.43
N THR A 291 6.03 -7.38 10.60
CA THR A 291 5.76 -8.74 10.13
C THR A 291 6.37 -9.84 10.99
N VAL A 292 7.55 -9.62 11.59
CA VAL A 292 8.21 -10.63 12.42
C VAL A 292 7.37 -10.98 13.66
N PRO A 293 6.86 -10.02 14.46
CA PRO A 293 5.99 -10.36 15.57
C PRO A 293 4.64 -10.95 15.13
N ALA A 294 4.08 -10.51 14.00
CA ALA A 294 2.87 -11.09 13.41
C ALA A 294 3.07 -12.58 13.09
N LEU A 295 4.17 -12.94 12.45
CA LEU A 295 4.51 -14.33 12.13
C LEU A 295 4.93 -15.15 13.34
N ALA A 296 5.66 -14.57 14.29
CA ALA A 296 6.15 -15.28 15.48
C ALA A 296 5.05 -15.52 16.52
N ARG A 297 4.24 -14.52 16.81
CA ARG A 297 3.24 -14.52 17.90
C ARG A 297 1.81 -14.71 17.41
N GLY A 298 1.53 -14.53 16.10
CA GLY A 298 0.19 -14.54 15.52
C GLY A 298 -0.67 -13.36 15.96
N ARG A 299 -0.06 -12.29 16.48
CA ARG A 299 -0.76 -11.09 16.94
C ARG A 299 0.13 -9.86 16.86
N LEU A 300 -0.51 -8.72 16.66
CA LEU A 300 0.08 -7.39 16.66
C LEU A 300 -0.33 -6.66 17.93
N SER A 301 0.61 -5.98 18.57
CA SER A 301 0.40 -5.30 19.84
C SER A 301 0.39 -3.77 19.66
N ARG A 302 -0.32 -3.08 20.54
CA ARG A 302 -0.40 -1.60 20.53
C ARG A 302 0.96 -0.93 20.56
N TRP A 303 1.93 -1.48 21.30
CA TRP A 303 3.29 -0.96 21.38
C TRP A 303 4.02 -0.98 20.03
N GLN A 304 3.78 -2.00 19.21
CA GLN A 304 4.35 -2.03 17.84
C GLN A 304 3.81 -0.88 17.01
N GLY A 305 2.48 -0.63 17.07
CA GLY A 305 1.88 0.52 16.40
C GLY A 305 2.50 1.85 16.85
N ILE A 306 2.68 2.04 18.18
CA ILE A 306 3.29 3.26 18.71
C ILE A 306 4.74 3.43 18.24
N VAL A 307 5.55 2.37 18.30
CA VAL A 307 6.96 2.42 17.84
C VAL A 307 7.04 2.76 16.35
N LEU A 308 6.20 2.15 15.52
CA LEU A 308 6.13 2.44 14.09
C LEU A 308 5.72 3.90 13.83
N LEU A 309 4.73 4.45 14.56
CA LEU A 309 4.33 5.86 14.44
C LEU A 309 5.47 6.82 14.83
N VAL A 310 6.25 6.49 15.86
CA VAL A 310 7.42 7.29 16.24
C VAL A 310 8.48 7.26 15.14
N LEU A 311 8.73 6.10 14.52
CA LEU A 311 9.65 5.99 13.39
C LEU A 311 9.17 6.80 12.17
N TYR A 312 7.86 6.79 11.89
CA TYR A 312 7.29 7.59 10.82
C TYR A 312 7.43 9.10 11.08
N ALA A 313 7.13 9.54 12.30
CA ALA A 313 7.33 10.93 12.69
C ALA A 313 8.80 11.36 12.58
N GLY A 314 9.73 10.49 12.99
CA GLY A 314 11.17 10.71 12.81
C GLY A 314 11.58 10.79 11.34
N PHE A 315 11.03 9.92 10.49
CA PHE A 315 11.26 9.96 9.05
C PHE A 315 10.74 11.25 8.41
N CYS A 316 9.53 11.68 8.77
CA CYS A 316 8.99 12.95 8.29
C CYS A 316 9.88 14.14 8.75
N ALA A 317 10.25 14.19 10.02
CA ALA A 317 11.14 15.23 10.53
C ALA A 317 12.49 15.25 9.78
N PHE A 318 13.06 14.08 9.52
CA PHE A 318 14.26 13.94 8.71
C PHE A 318 14.10 14.49 7.29
N GLN A 319 12.99 14.16 6.61
CA GLN A 319 12.73 14.62 5.24
C GLN A 319 12.57 16.15 5.15
N PHE A 320 12.17 16.81 6.24
CA PHE A 320 12.10 18.28 6.30
C PHE A 320 13.43 18.96 6.65
N CYS A 321 14.24 18.33 7.50
CA CYS A 321 15.46 18.97 8.01
C CYS A 321 16.64 18.86 7.03
N PHE A 322 16.60 17.90 6.13
CA PHE A 322 17.63 17.59 5.16
C PHE A 322 17.07 17.48 3.74
#